data_499e939fdc7c982b8bc71d293b51d12e
#
_entry.id   499e939fdc7c982b8bc71d293b51d12e
#
_cell.length_a   1.000
_cell.length_b   1.000
_cell.length_c   1.000
_cell.angle_alpha   90.00
_cell.angle_beta   90.00
_cell.angle_gamma   90.00
#
_symmetry.space_group_name_H-M   'P 1'
#
loop_
_entity.id
_entity.type
_entity.pdbx_description
1 polymer ?
#
loop_
_entity_poly.entity_id
_entity_poly.type
_entity_poly.pdbx_seq_one_letter_code
_entity_poly.pdbx_strand_id
1 'polypeptide(L)'
;MKKFLLVLALIMALCSCAFAETDSEYVKAKGVLVVGITDFKPMDYKNEKGEWIGFDADLAKAFAESLGVKVEFQEIEWNNKILELDGKNIDCVWNGMTLTPEVKASMSCSNPYCNNAQIVVVPADKAKQYDTLEAIKDLRFAVEHGSAGNEQANANNLKCVEVQDQATALMEVASGTADGAIIDSLMAAAMVGKGTGYENLTYTVALNSEEYGVGFRKGSDLTYTLNAFFEAGYADGSIAKLADTYKIQAALIRQ
;
A
#
# COMPACT_ATOMS: atom_id res chain seq x y z
N MET A 1 36.26 42.42 -31.11
CA MET A 1 35.37 41.42 -31.71
C MET A 1 35.73 39.98 -31.34
N LYS A 2 36.99 39.51 -31.50
CA LYS A 2 37.37 38.13 -31.15
C LYS A 2 37.18 37.76 -29.67
N LYS A 3 37.38 38.68 -28.71
CA LYS A 3 37.16 38.45 -27.27
C LYS A 3 35.67 38.37 -26.88
N PHE A 4 34.79 39.04 -27.60
CA PHE A 4 33.34 39.01 -27.38
C PHE A 4 32.72 37.68 -27.88
N LEU A 5 33.24 37.13 -28.99
CA LEU A 5 32.83 35.85 -29.51
C LEU A 5 33.22 34.66 -28.58
N LEU A 6 34.39 34.78 -27.91
CA LEU A 6 34.83 33.73 -26.96
C LEU A 6 33.99 33.70 -25.69
N VAL A 7 33.50 34.83 -25.19
CA VAL A 7 32.62 34.93 -24.03
C VAL A 7 31.21 34.39 -24.36
N LEU A 8 30.72 34.67 -25.57
CA LEU A 8 29.41 34.16 -26.01
C LEU A 8 29.43 32.63 -26.23
N ALA A 9 30.53 32.07 -26.73
CA ALA A 9 30.72 30.61 -26.86
C ALA A 9 30.85 29.92 -25.51
N LEU A 10 31.44 30.56 -24.50
CA LEU A 10 31.56 30.01 -23.14
C LEU A 10 30.20 30.03 -22.39
N ILE A 11 29.36 31.04 -22.66
CA ILE A 11 28.00 31.10 -22.07
C ILE A 11 27.05 30.09 -22.72
N MET A 12 27.20 29.79 -24.02
CA MET A 12 26.43 28.72 -24.68
C MET A 12 26.86 27.32 -24.29
N ALA A 13 28.10 27.10 -23.85
CA ALA A 13 28.56 25.81 -23.36
C ALA A 13 28.11 25.52 -21.91
N LEU A 14 27.61 26.53 -21.17
CA LEU A 14 27.08 26.39 -19.80
C LEU A 14 25.56 26.20 -19.74
N CYS A 15 24.84 26.29 -20.85
CA CYS A 15 23.47 25.81 -20.99
C CYS A 15 23.44 24.30 -21.31
N SER A 16 24.19 23.48 -20.59
CA SER A 16 23.81 22.10 -20.39
C SER A 16 22.47 22.14 -19.65
N CYS A 17 21.38 21.86 -20.35
CA CYS A 17 20.12 21.57 -19.71
C CYS A 17 20.41 20.46 -18.67
N ALA A 18 20.51 20.84 -17.41
CA ALA A 18 20.43 19.89 -16.35
C ALA A 18 18.99 19.33 -16.44
N PHE A 19 18.82 18.27 -17.22
CA PHE A 19 17.61 17.47 -17.10
C PHE A 19 17.57 17.06 -15.64
N ALA A 20 16.48 17.37 -14.95
CA ALA A 20 16.27 16.88 -13.61
C ALA A 20 16.39 15.34 -13.68
N GLU A 21 17.22 14.77 -12.80
CA GLU A 21 17.37 13.33 -12.67
C GLU A 21 15.98 12.69 -12.47
N THR A 22 15.65 11.70 -13.28
CA THR A 22 14.40 10.97 -13.13
C THR A 22 14.45 10.06 -11.88
N ASP A 23 13.30 9.65 -11.36
CA ASP A 23 13.27 8.73 -10.22
C ASP A 23 13.89 7.36 -10.57
N SER A 24 13.73 6.90 -11.81
CA SER A 24 14.36 5.65 -12.25
C SER A 24 15.89 5.76 -12.31
N GLU A 25 16.43 6.90 -12.76
CA GLU A 25 17.88 7.17 -12.74
C GLU A 25 18.39 7.25 -11.30
N TYR A 26 17.69 7.96 -10.43
CA TYR A 26 18.01 8.07 -9.01
C TYR A 26 18.05 6.71 -8.32
N VAL A 27 17.02 5.87 -8.47
CA VAL A 27 16.95 4.52 -7.87
C VAL A 27 18.07 3.62 -8.42
N LYS A 28 18.34 3.66 -9.73
CA LYS A 28 19.43 2.90 -10.35
C LYS A 28 20.82 3.36 -9.88
N ALA A 29 21.04 4.66 -9.78
CA ALA A 29 22.31 5.19 -9.28
C ALA A 29 22.55 4.84 -7.80
N LYS A 30 21.49 4.86 -6.99
CA LYS A 30 21.51 4.44 -5.58
C LYS A 30 21.69 2.92 -5.44
N GLY A 31 21.27 2.13 -6.43
CA GLY A 31 21.36 0.66 -6.43
C GLY A 31 20.34 -0.05 -5.55
N VAL A 32 19.33 0.67 -5.06
CA VAL A 32 18.29 0.13 -4.17
C VAL A 32 16.95 0.82 -4.41
N LEU A 33 15.85 0.04 -4.39
CA LEU A 33 14.47 0.51 -4.31
C LEU A 33 14.02 0.38 -2.86
N VAL A 34 13.72 1.48 -2.19
CA VAL A 34 13.20 1.51 -0.82
C VAL A 34 11.68 1.56 -0.85
N VAL A 35 11.04 0.55 -0.28
CA VAL A 35 9.58 0.36 -0.28
C VAL A 35 9.03 0.67 1.11
N GLY A 36 8.12 1.64 1.21
CA GLY A 36 7.41 1.95 2.45
C GLY A 36 6.24 1.01 2.68
N ILE A 37 6.22 0.37 3.85
CA ILE A 37 5.26 -0.68 4.22
C ILE A 37 4.84 -0.58 5.69
N THR A 38 3.75 -1.30 6.03
CA THR A 38 3.35 -1.68 7.39
C THR A 38 3.15 -3.20 7.45
N ASP A 39 2.98 -3.79 8.65
CA ASP A 39 2.62 -5.21 8.77
C ASP A 39 1.17 -5.42 8.30
N PHE A 40 1.04 -5.96 7.11
CA PHE A 40 -0.23 -6.14 6.42
C PHE A 40 -0.30 -7.49 5.70
N LYS A 41 -0.62 -8.56 6.41
CA LYS A 41 -0.82 -9.88 5.80
C LYS A 41 -2.14 -9.92 5.00
N PRO A 42 -2.16 -10.45 3.75
CA PRO A 42 -1.10 -11.24 3.08
C PRO A 42 -0.20 -10.41 2.13
N MET A 43 -0.28 -9.09 2.15
CA MET A 43 0.45 -8.22 1.22
C MET A 43 1.93 -8.08 1.61
N ASP A 44 2.21 -7.66 2.85
CA ASP A 44 3.55 -7.49 3.41
C ASP A 44 3.56 -7.93 4.87
N TYR A 45 4.34 -8.95 5.21
CA TYR A 45 4.47 -9.42 6.58
C TYR A 45 5.78 -10.17 6.78
N LYS A 46 6.22 -10.34 8.02
CA LYS A 46 7.44 -11.06 8.33
C LYS A 46 7.19 -12.55 8.50
N ASN A 47 8.03 -13.37 7.87
CA ASN A 47 8.08 -14.80 8.14
C ASN A 47 8.79 -15.10 9.48
N GLU A 48 8.88 -16.39 9.84
CA GLU A 48 9.54 -16.83 11.09
C GLU A 48 11.04 -16.45 11.18
N LYS A 49 11.66 -16.12 10.05
CA LYS A 49 13.07 -15.66 9.98
C LYS A 49 13.20 -14.14 10.06
N GLY A 50 12.09 -13.41 10.15
CA GLY A 50 12.07 -11.95 10.12
C GLY A 50 12.22 -11.34 8.72
N GLU A 51 12.09 -12.14 7.65
CA GLU A 51 12.16 -11.67 6.27
C GLU A 51 10.78 -11.20 5.81
N TRP A 52 10.73 -10.07 5.12
CA TRP A 52 9.49 -9.58 4.50
C TRP A 52 9.08 -10.49 3.34
N ILE A 53 7.86 -10.99 3.41
CA ILE A 53 7.18 -11.80 2.40
C ILE A 53 5.75 -11.29 2.22
N GLY A 54 5.05 -11.78 1.22
CA GLY A 54 3.69 -11.37 0.91
C GLY A 54 3.56 -11.07 -0.56
N PHE A 55 2.33 -10.85 -1.00
CA PHE A 55 2.07 -10.61 -2.41
C PHE A 55 2.78 -9.34 -2.91
N ASP A 56 2.63 -8.24 -2.18
CA ASP A 56 3.24 -6.97 -2.54
C ASP A 56 4.76 -7.01 -2.33
N ALA A 57 5.23 -7.59 -1.21
CA ALA A 57 6.66 -7.72 -0.95
C ALA A 57 7.37 -8.52 -2.05
N ASP A 58 6.78 -9.62 -2.53
CA ASP A 58 7.41 -10.44 -3.55
C ASP A 58 7.31 -9.80 -4.95
N LEU A 59 6.23 -9.06 -5.26
CA LEU A 59 6.15 -8.23 -6.46
C LEU A 59 7.19 -7.11 -6.43
N ALA A 60 7.38 -6.44 -5.29
CA ALA A 60 8.38 -5.39 -5.14
C ALA A 60 9.81 -5.91 -5.33
N LYS A 61 10.12 -7.12 -4.82
CA LYS A 61 11.39 -7.81 -5.07
C LYS A 61 11.60 -8.06 -6.56
N ALA A 62 10.59 -8.64 -7.24
CA ALA A 62 10.67 -8.92 -8.66
C ALA A 62 10.78 -7.64 -9.50
N PHE A 63 10.09 -6.57 -9.12
CA PHE A 63 10.20 -5.28 -9.79
C PHE A 63 11.60 -4.66 -9.60
N ALA A 64 12.15 -4.66 -8.38
CA ALA A 64 13.51 -4.17 -8.12
C ALA A 64 14.56 -4.97 -8.93
N GLU A 65 14.42 -6.30 -9.01
CA GLU A 65 15.26 -7.16 -9.86
C GLU A 65 15.17 -6.76 -11.33
N SER A 66 13.97 -6.45 -11.83
CA SER A 66 13.77 -5.99 -13.21
C SER A 66 14.45 -4.64 -13.51
N LEU A 67 14.62 -3.79 -12.50
CA LEU A 67 15.37 -2.53 -12.57
C LEU A 67 16.89 -2.73 -12.44
N GLY A 68 17.34 -3.93 -12.05
CA GLY A 68 18.74 -4.23 -11.77
C GLY A 68 19.24 -3.67 -10.44
N VAL A 69 18.36 -3.47 -9.47
CA VAL A 69 18.65 -2.93 -8.13
C VAL A 69 18.21 -3.88 -7.01
N LYS A 70 18.69 -3.64 -5.79
CA LYS A 70 18.18 -4.35 -4.61
C LYS A 70 16.86 -3.74 -4.16
N VAL A 71 16.10 -4.47 -3.34
CA VAL A 71 14.94 -3.95 -2.61
C VAL A 71 15.29 -3.83 -1.13
N GLU A 72 14.82 -2.76 -0.50
CA GLU A 72 14.79 -2.59 0.95
C GLU A 72 13.36 -2.24 1.36
N PHE A 73 12.90 -2.84 2.47
CA PHE A 73 11.59 -2.55 3.04
C PHE A 73 11.76 -1.70 4.28
N GLN A 74 11.07 -0.57 4.31
CA GLN A 74 11.06 0.36 5.44
C GLN A 74 9.66 0.38 6.06
N GLU A 75 9.57 -0.03 7.32
CA GLU A 75 8.34 0.17 8.09
C GLU A 75 8.16 1.66 8.33
N ILE A 76 6.96 2.18 8.02
CA ILE A 76 6.60 3.59 8.16
C ILE A 76 5.35 3.74 9.02
N GLU A 77 5.17 4.90 9.61
CA GLU A 77 3.86 5.33 10.10
C GLU A 77 2.97 5.63 8.87
N TRP A 78 1.87 4.86 8.71
CA TRP A 78 1.06 4.94 7.49
C TRP A 78 0.55 6.34 7.17
N ASN A 79 0.21 7.11 8.20
CA ASN A 79 -0.21 8.51 8.06
C ASN A 79 0.89 9.41 7.46
N ASN A 80 2.14 9.04 7.58
CA ASN A 80 3.30 9.79 7.07
C ASN A 80 3.74 9.37 5.66
N LYS A 81 3.06 8.41 5.01
CA LYS A 81 3.47 7.84 3.72
C LYS A 81 3.81 8.86 2.63
N ILE A 82 3.05 9.94 2.54
CA ILE A 82 3.30 11.02 1.57
C ILE A 82 4.58 11.78 1.94
N LEU A 83 4.75 12.11 3.22
CA LEU A 83 5.92 12.83 3.71
C LEU A 83 7.21 12.01 3.54
N GLU A 84 7.17 10.71 3.83
CA GLU A 84 8.31 9.79 3.64
C GLU A 84 8.70 9.69 2.16
N LEU A 85 7.70 9.65 1.28
CA LEU A 85 7.91 9.59 -0.16
C LEU A 85 8.51 10.90 -0.71
N ASP A 86 7.95 12.05 -0.34
CA ASP A 86 8.42 13.37 -0.78
C ASP A 86 9.81 13.69 -0.21
N GLY A 87 10.08 13.24 1.03
CA GLY A 87 11.38 13.35 1.69
C GLY A 87 12.46 12.43 1.13
N LYS A 88 12.15 11.55 0.17
CA LYS A 88 13.05 10.53 -0.40
C LYS A 88 13.58 9.53 0.64
N ASN A 89 12.87 9.36 1.76
CA ASN A 89 13.15 8.30 2.72
C ASN A 89 12.74 6.94 2.15
N ILE A 90 11.68 6.92 1.34
CA ILE A 90 11.22 5.78 0.54
C ILE A 90 11.12 6.18 -0.94
N ASP A 91 11.11 5.20 -1.85
CA ASP A 91 10.97 5.42 -3.29
C ASP A 91 9.56 5.14 -3.78
N CYS A 92 8.85 4.25 -3.10
CA CYS A 92 7.44 3.98 -3.36
C CYS A 92 6.72 3.55 -2.08
N VAL A 93 5.40 3.69 -2.09
CA VAL A 93 4.48 3.10 -1.12
C VAL A 93 3.82 1.90 -1.80
N TRP A 94 4.10 0.70 -1.31
CA TRP A 94 3.56 -0.53 -1.89
C TRP A 94 3.15 -1.49 -0.78
N ASN A 95 1.91 -1.40 -0.32
CA ASN A 95 1.42 -2.08 0.88
C ASN A 95 -0.13 -2.16 0.85
N GLY A 96 -0.71 -2.74 -0.21
CA GLY A 96 -2.16 -2.74 -0.37
C GLY A 96 -2.75 -1.34 -0.31
N MET A 97 -2.07 -0.35 -0.90
CA MET A 97 -2.45 1.04 -0.77
C MET A 97 -3.70 1.36 -1.56
N THR A 98 -4.77 1.74 -0.87
CA THR A 98 -6.02 2.18 -1.50
C THR A 98 -5.81 3.45 -2.30
N LEU A 99 -6.30 3.45 -3.54
CA LEU A 99 -6.24 4.57 -4.47
C LEU A 99 -7.29 5.64 -4.12
N THR A 100 -7.19 6.24 -2.93
CA THR A 100 -8.10 7.31 -2.50
C THR A 100 -7.90 8.59 -3.33
N PRO A 101 -8.85 9.54 -3.31
CA PRO A 101 -8.67 10.85 -3.95
C PRO A 101 -7.43 11.59 -3.44
N GLU A 102 -7.11 11.52 -2.15
CA GLU A 102 -5.92 12.12 -1.54
C GLU A 102 -4.64 11.51 -2.10
N VAL A 103 -4.54 10.17 -2.13
CA VAL A 103 -3.41 9.44 -2.68
C VAL A 103 -3.17 9.80 -4.14
N LYS A 104 -4.23 9.77 -4.97
CA LYS A 104 -4.15 10.15 -6.40
C LYS A 104 -3.75 11.61 -6.63
N ALA A 105 -4.12 12.51 -5.71
CA ALA A 105 -3.71 13.92 -5.79
C ALA A 105 -2.23 14.11 -5.44
N SER A 106 -1.72 13.36 -4.46
CA SER A 106 -0.39 13.54 -3.88
C SER A 106 0.70 12.72 -4.56
N MET A 107 0.36 11.57 -5.16
CA MET A 107 1.31 10.62 -5.74
C MET A 107 1.06 10.40 -7.24
N SER A 108 2.06 9.88 -7.95
CA SER A 108 1.89 9.21 -9.24
C SER A 108 1.62 7.73 -8.95
N CYS A 109 0.38 7.29 -9.20
CA CYS A 109 -0.06 5.95 -8.86
C CYS A 109 0.03 5.02 -10.08
N SER A 110 0.34 3.75 -9.83
CA SER A 110 0.24 2.69 -10.83
C SER A 110 -1.22 2.49 -11.28
N ASN A 111 -1.41 1.69 -12.33
CA ASN A 111 -2.70 1.05 -12.58
C ASN A 111 -3.14 0.25 -11.34
N PRO A 112 -4.46 0.15 -11.09
CA PRO A 112 -4.96 -0.68 -10.00
C PRO A 112 -4.64 -2.16 -10.28
N TYR A 113 -4.26 -2.93 -9.25
CA TYR A 113 -3.87 -4.33 -9.40
C TYR A 113 -4.71 -5.31 -8.57
N CYS A 114 -5.39 -4.84 -7.52
CA CYS A 114 -6.30 -5.65 -6.68
C CYS A 114 -7.56 -4.88 -6.33
N ASN A 115 -8.69 -5.59 -6.27
CA ASN A 115 -9.91 -5.12 -5.63
C ASN A 115 -9.82 -5.35 -4.11
N ASN A 116 -10.40 -4.45 -3.34
CA ASN A 116 -10.53 -4.52 -1.89
C ASN A 116 -11.84 -3.87 -1.42
N ALA A 117 -12.07 -3.93 -0.13
CA ALA A 117 -13.12 -3.18 0.58
C ALA A 117 -12.68 -2.93 2.02
N GLN A 118 -13.12 -1.86 2.62
CA GLN A 118 -13.01 -1.67 4.06
C GLN A 118 -14.17 -2.38 4.73
N ILE A 119 -13.87 -3.28 5.66
CA ILE A 119 -14.87 -4.12 6.32
C ILE A 119 -14.78 -4.03 7.83
N VAL A 120 -15.91 -4.26 8.47
CA VAL A 120 -16.04 -4.27 9.93
C VAL A 120 -15.77 -5.67 10.45
N VAL A 121 -14.81 -5.79 11.36
CA VAL A 121 -14.49 -6.99 12.12
C VAL A 121 -15.01 -6.84 13.54
N VAL A 122 -15.70 -7.88 14.04
CA VAL A 122 -16.31 -7.92 15.38
C VAL A 122 -16.13 -9.31 16.02
N PRO A 123 -16.35 -9.48 17.34
CA PRO A 123 -16.44 -10.80 17.96
C PRO A 123 -17.50 -11.66 17.27
N ALA A 124 -17.16 -12.93 17.00
CA ALA A 124 -18.00 -13.83 16.19
C ALA A 124 -19.37 -14.12 16.84
N ASP A 125 -19.44 -14.13 18.17
CA ASP A 125 -20.67 -14.32 18.94
C ASP A 125 -21.65 -13.13 18.82
N LYS A 126 -21.16 -11.97 18.42
CA LYS A 126 -21.93 -10.73 18.22
C LYS A 126 -22.28 -10.43 16.75
N ALA A 127 -21.82 -11.26 15.81
CA ALA A 127 -21.96 -11.01 14.37
C ALA A 127 -23.42 -10.70 13.95
N LYS A 128 -24.39 -11.44 14.48
CA LYS A 128 -25.82 -11.24 14.17
C LYS A 128 -26.40 -9.93 14.69
N GLN A 129 -25.75 -9.31 15.68
CA GLN A 129 -26.17 -8.02 16.22
C GLN A 129 -25.59 -6.86 15.44
N TYR A 130 -24.45 -7.08 14.75
CA TYR A 130 -23.61 -6.07 14.10
C TYR A 130 -23.47 -6.31 12.60
N ASP A 131 -24.59 -6.66 11.95
CA ASP A 131 -24.66 -7.02 10.53
C ASP A 131 -25.13 -5.89 9.61
N THR A 132 -25.42 -4.71 10.16
CA THR A 132 -25.83 -3.51 9.42
C THR A 132 -25.09 -2.28 9.91
N LEU A 133 -24.96 -1.28 9.03
CA LEU A 133 -24.33 0.00 9.38
C LEU A 133 -25.04 0.68 10.57
N GLU A 134 -26.37 0.60 10.65
CA GLU A 134 -27.14 1.17 11.75
C GLU A 134 -26.81 0.51 13.09
N ALA A 135 -26.65 -0.82 13.08
CA ALA A 135 -26.40 -1.60 14.29
C ALA A 135 -24.99 -1.38 14.88
N ILE A 136 -24.06 -0.86 14.09
CA ILE A 136 -22.67 -0.61 14.52
C ILE A 136 -22.37 0.84 14.91
N LYS A 137 -23.31 1.76 14.76
CA LYS A 137 -23.08 3.21 14.96
C LYS A 137 -22.57 3.61 16.35
N ASP A 138 -22.96 2.86 17.36
CA ASP A 138 -22.57 3.17 18.75
C ASP A 138 -21.27 2.48 19.19
N LEU A 139 -20.75 1.57 18.37
CA LEU A 139 -19.52 0.85 18.64
C LEU A 139 -18.30 1.76 18.52
N ARG A 140 -17.22 1.38 19.23
CA ARG A 140 -15.91 2.01 19.13
C ARG A 140 -14.97 1.09 18.34
N PHE A 141 -14.47 1.59 17.22
CA PHE A 141 -13.62 0.84 16.30
C PHE A 141 -12.15 1.19 16.47
N ALA A 142 -11.28 0.19 16.43
CA ALA A 142 -9.86 0.39 16.19
C ALA A 142 -9.63 0.51 14.66
N VAL A 143 -8.88 1.51 14.24
CA VAL A 143 -8.54 1.80 12.84
C VAL A 143 -7.08 2.23 12.73
N GLU A 144 -6.39 1.85 11.67
CA GLU A 144 -5.05 2.36 11.40
C GLU A 144 -5.11 3.86 11.05
N HIS A 145 -4.28 4.66 11.72
CA HIS A 145 -4.25 6.12 11.53
C HIS A 145 -3.89 6.49 10.08
N GLY A 146 -4.74 7.31 9.44
CA GLY A 146 -4.55 7.77 8.05
C GLY A 146 -4.77 6.69 6.99
N SER A 147 -5.44 5.58 7.34
CA SER A 147 -5.84 4.53 6.41
C SER A 147 -7.18 4.83 5.72
N ALA A 148 -7.50 4.06 4.67
CA ALA A 148 -8.82 4.07 4.07
C ALA A 148 -9.91 3.64 5.07
N GLY A 149 -9.60 2.74 6.01
CA GLY A 149 -10.50 2.38 7.12
C GLY A 149 -10.82 3.56 8.03
N ASN A 150 -9.83 4.40 8.33
CA ASN A 150 -10.02 5.63 9.09
C ASN A 150 -10.89 6.63 8.31
N GLU A 151 -10.67 6.78 6.99
CA GLU A 151 -11.53 7.61 6.12
C GLU A 151 -12.98 7.11 6.12
N GLN A 152 -13.19 5.78 6.01
CA GLN A 152 -14.53 5.19 6.02
C GLN A 152 -15.22 5.32 7.38
N ALA A 153 -14.49 5.18 8.49
CA ALA A 153 -15.03 5.43 9.82
C ALA A 153 -15.57 6.87 9.94
N ASN A 154 -14.78 7.85 9.53
CA ASN A 154 -15.15 9.26 9.56
C ASN A 154 -16.33 9.57 8.62
N ALA A 155 -16.33 9.04 7.40
CA ALA A 155 -17.39 9.24 6.41
C ALA A 155 -18.75 8.70 6.89
N ASN A 156 -18.74 7.62 7.69
CA ASN A 156 -19.93 7.01 8.27
C ASN A 156 -20.26 7.50 9.69
N ASN A 157 -19.52 8.49 10.22
CA ASN A 157 -19.65 9.01 11.58
C ASN A 157 -19.53 7.94 12.66
N LEU A 158 -18.65 6.95 12.47
CA LEU A 158 -18.35 5.91 13.45
C LEU A 158 -17.31 6.41 14.45
N LYS A 159 -17.44 5.98 15.72
CA LYS A 159 -16.48 6.31 16.77
C LYS A 159 -15.24 5.45 16.58
N CYS A 160 -14.05 6.06 16.41
CA CYS A 160 -12.82 5.30 16.25
C CYS A 160 -11.73 5.70 17.24
N VAL A 161 -10.83 4.76 17.48
CA VAL A 161 -9.53 4.94 18.13
C VAL A 161 -8.47 4.56 17.09
N GLU A 162 -7.57 5.49 16.83
CA GLU A 162 -6.49 5.29 15.88
C GLU A 162 -5.37 4.48 16.52
N VAL A 163 -4.89 3.50 15.76
CA VAL A 163 -3.76 2.62 16.10
C VAL A 163 -2.70 2.68 15.02
N GLN A 164 -1.54 2.07 15.29
CA GLN A 164 -0.36 2.16 14.42
C GLN A 164 -0.56 1.44 13.09
N ASP A 165 -1.20 0.24 13.12
CA ASP A 165 -1.41 -0.61 11.96
C ASP A 165 -2.69 -1.46 12.13
N GLN A 166 -3.12 -2.11 11.05
CA GLN A 166 -4.34 -2.93 11.05
C GLN A 166 -4.18 -4.22 11.89
N ALA A 167 -2.97 -4.76 12.02
CA ALA A 167 -2.71 -5.92 12.88
C ALA A 167 -2.96 -5.56 14.35
N THR A 168 -2.54 -4.37 14.77
CA THR A 168 -2.85 -3.80 16.09
C THR A 168 -4.35 -3.59 16.26
N ALA A 169 -5.09 -3.13 15.23
CA ALA A 169 -6.53 -3.00 15.30
C ALA A 169 -7.23 -4.35 15.59
N LEU A 170 -6.79 -5.44 14.98
CA LEU A 170 -7.29 -6.79 15.28
C LEU A 170 -6.98 -7.22 16.72
N MET A 171 -5.80 -6.90 17.25
CA MET A 171 -5.44 -7.19 18.65
C MET A 171 -6.33 -6.44 19.64
N GLU A 172 -6.68 -5.18 19.36
CA GLU A 172 -7.59 -4.39 20.20
C GLU A 172 -8.99 -5.05 20.30
N VAL A 173 -9.51 -5.58 19.19
CA VAL A 173 -10.79 -6.32 19.21
C VAL A 173 -10.66 -7.65 19.96
N ALA A 174 -9.58 -8.41 19.71
CA ALA A 174 -9.36 -9.71 20.35
C ALA A 174 -9.18 -9.59 21.87
N SER A 175 -8.59 -8.49 22.35
CA SER A 175 -8.42 -8.19 23.78
C SER A 175 -9.66 -7.58 24.43
N GLY A 176 -10.66 -7.15 23.64
CA GLY A 176 -11.88 -6.50 24.11
C GLY A 176 -11.72 -5.01 24.46
N THR A 177 -10.63 -4.38 24.06
CA THR A 177 -10.39 -2.92 24.25
C THR A 177 -11.09 -2.07 23.18
N ALA A 178 -11.43 -2.66 22.03
CA ALA A 178 -12.30 -2.10 21.01
C ALA A 178 -13.49 -3.04 20.76
N ASP A 179 -14.65 -2.47 20.38
CA ASP A 179 -15.85 -3.26 20.07
C ASP A 179 -15.73 -3.93 18.68
N GLY A 180 -14.97 -3.33 17.78
CA GLY A 180 -14.68 -3.81 16.43
C GLY A 180 -13.46 -3.13 15.83
N ALA A 181 -13.07 -3.57 14.65
CA ALA A 181 -12.05 -2.93 13.83
C ALA A 181 -12.61 -2.65 12.43
N ILE A 182 -12.06 -1.64 11.75
CA ILE A 182 -12.30 -1.42 10.32
C ILE A 182 -10.96 -1.61 9.64
N ILE A 183 -10.89 -2.64 8.80
CA ILE A 183 -9.68 -3.10 8.13
C ILE A 183 -9.97 -3.51 6.69
N ASP A 184 -8.92 -3.77 5.95
CA ASP A 184 -8.97 -4.28 4.59
C ASP A 184 -9.52 -5.70 4.53
N SER A 185 -10.39 -5.96 3.56
CA SER A 185 -11.05 -7.26 3.37
C SER A 185 -10.05 -8.38 3.09
N LEU A 186 -8.91 -8.08 2.41
CA LEU A 186 -7.88 -9.07 2.15
C LEU A 186 -7.14 -9.46 3.43
N MET A 187 -6.87 -8.51 4.34
CA MET A 187 -6.31 -8.83 5.65
C MET A 187 -7.31 -9.66 6.47
N ALA A 188 -8.58 -9.25 6.52
CA ALA A 188 -9.58 -9.99 7.26
C ALA A 188 -9.73 -11.44 6.74
N ALA A 189 -9.73 -11.64 5.42
CA ALA A 189 -9.78 -12.98 4.83
C ALA A 189 -8.57 -13.85 5.21
N ALA A 190 -7.40 -13.25 5.40
CA ALA A 190 -6.17 -13.96 5.77
C ALA A 190 -6.03 -14.22 7.29
N MET A 191 -6.61 -13.35 8.13
CA MET A 191 -6.30 -13.30 9.56
C MET A 191 -7.50 -13.65 10.46
N VAL A 192 -8.75 -13.55 9.97
CA VAL A 192 -9.97 -13.62 10.77
C VAL A 192 -10.79 -14.87 10.42
N GLY A 193 -11.30 -15.55 11.44
CA GLY A 193 -12.16 -16.73 11.31
C GLY A 193 -11.45 -18.04 11.58
N LYS A 194 -12.20 -19.14 11.42
CA LYS A 194 -11.74 -20.49 11.78
C LYS A 194 -10.46 -20.89 11.06
N GLY A 195 -9.47 -21.36 11.81
CA GLY A 195 -8.18 -21.82 11.31
C GLY A 195 -7.17 -20.69 11.08
N THR A 196 -7.46 -19.48 11.57
CA THR A 196 -6.57 -18.31 11.52
C THR A 196 -6.11 -17.90 12.92
N GLY A 197 -5.33 -16.81 13.01
CA GLY A 197 -4.89 -16.26 14.30
C GLY A 197 -6.02 -15.67 15.15
N TYR A 198 -7.16 -15.31 14.53
CA TYR A 198 -8.31 -14.69 15.18
C TYR A 198 -9.60 -15.49 14.95
N GLU A 199 -9.63 -16.73 15.45
CA GLU A 199 -10.78 -17.65 15.28
C GLU A 199 -12.08 -17.15 15.92
N ASN A 200 -11.98 -16.33 16.97
CA ASN A 200 -13.13 -15.78 17.70
C ASN A 200 -13.63 -14.45 17.11
N LEU A 201 -13.04 -13.97 16.03
CA LEU A 201 -13.49 -12.80 15.30
C LEU A 201 -14.16 -13.21 13.98
N THR A 202 -14.97 -12.31 13.47
CA THR A 202 -15.59 -12.43 12.15
C THR A 202 -15.78 -11.05 11.54
N TYR A 203 -16.06 -10.97 10.27
CA TYR A 203 -16.38 -9.72 9.59
C TYR A 203 -17.85 -9.69 9.15
N THR A 204 -18.44 -8.51 9.11
CA THR A 204 -19.89 -8.33 8.89
C THR A 204 -20.19 -7.31 7.80
N VAL A 205 -19.97 -6.02 8.04
CA VAL A 205 -20.37 -4.92 7.16
C VAL A 205 -19.22 -4.53 6.25
N ALA A 206 -19.46 -4.48 4.93
CA ALA A 206 -18.57 -3.80 3.98
C ALA A 206 -18.99 -2.33 3.86
N LEU A 207 -18.04 -1.41 4.06
CA LEU A 207 -18.31 0.03 4.05
C LEU A 207 -18.15 0.65 2.67
N ASN A 208 -17.32 0.06 1.81
CA ASN A 208 -17.04 0.53 0.46
C ASN A 208 -16.63 -0.62 -0.48
N SER A 209 -16.24 -0.24 -1.68
CA SER A 209 -15.45 -1.03 -2.63
C SER A 209 -14.34 -0.14 -3.16
N GLU A 210 -13.12 -0.64 -3.23
CA GLU A 210 -11.93 0.13 -3.56
C GLU A 210 -10.90 -0.70 -4.31
N GLU A 211 -9.82 -0.06 -4.75
CA GLU A 211 -8.75 -0.68 -5.52
C GLU A 211 -7.39 -0.33 -4.94
N TYR A 212 -6.43 -1.26 -4.99
CA TYR A 212 -5.06 -1.02 -4.62
C TYR A 212 -4.21 -0.58 -5.80
N GLY A 213 -3.25 0.29 -5.52
CA GLY A 213 -2.19 0.70 -6.42
C GLY A 213 -0.89 1.00 -5.66
N VAL A 214 0.18 1.20 -6.42
CA VAL A 214 1.49 1.59 -5.89
C VAL A 214 1.68 3.08 -6.09
N GLY A 215 2.15 3.78 -5.06
CA GLY A 215 2.40 5.21 -5.10
C GLY A 215 3.89 5.54 -5.25
N PHE A 216 4.21 6.37 -6.21
CA PHE A 216 5.52 6.99 -6.40
C PHE A 216 5.44 8.50 -6.20
N ARG A 217 6.60 9.17 -6.05
CA ARG A 217 6.66 10.65 -6.03
C ARG A 217 5.92 11.23 -7.23
N LYS A 218 5.29 12.37 -7.02
CA LYS A 218 4.52 13.04 -8.08
C LYS A 218 5.40 13.32 -9.29
N GLY A 219 4.97 12.85 -10.46
CA GLY A 219 5.71 12.97 -11.73
C GLY A 219 6.78 11.90 -11.95
N SER A 220 6.89 10.90 -11.08
CA SER A 220 7.86 9.80 -11.22
C SER A 220 7.62 8.97 -12.49
N ASP A 221 8.69 8.69 -13.21
CA ASP A 221 8.72 7.81 -14.39
C ASP A 221 8.64 6.32 -14.03
N LEU A 222 8.91 5.95 -12.77
CA LEU A 222 8.76 4.59 -12.26
C LEU A 222 7.32 4.06 -12.37
N THR A 223 6.33 4.96 -12.37
CA THR A 223 4.90 4.60 -12.57
C THR A 223 4.69 3.87 -13.90
N TYR A 224 5.26 4.40 -14.99
CA TYR A 224 5.14 3.77 -16.32
C TYR A 224 5.92 2.46 -16.39
N THR A 225 7.10 2.42 -15.76
CA THR A 225 7.94 1.23 -15.71
C THR A 225 7.24 0.10 -14.94
N LEU A 226 6.58 0.41 -13.82
CA LEU A 226 5.83 -0.56 -13.04
C LEU A 226 4.58 -1.05 -13.79
N ASN A 227 3.84 -0.18 -14.48
CA ASN A 227 2.69 -0.59 -15.27
C ASN A 227 3.09 -1.56 -16.38
N ALA A 228 4.21 -1.30 -17.07
CA ALA A 228 4.74 -2.24 -18.07
C ALA A 228 5.18 -3.59 -17.44
N PHE A 229 5.74 -3.56 -16.23
CA PHE A 229 6.07 -4.76 -15.47
C PHE A 229 4.80 -5.56 -15.12
N PHE A 230 3.72 -4.91 -14.69
CA PHE A 230 2.44 -5.56 -14.43
C PHE A 230 1.87 -6.20 -15.70
N GLU A 231 1.81 -5.47 -16.83
CA GLU A 231 1.35 -6.00 -18.12
C GLU A 231 2.11 -7.28 -18.51
N ALA A 232 3.44 -7.27 -18.40
CA ALA A 232 4.28 -8.43 -18.70
C ALA A 232 3.98 -9.61 -17.76
N GLY A 233 3.88 -9.38 -16.45
CA GLY A 233 3.62 -10.41 -15.44
C GLY A 233 2.20 -10.98 -15.52
N TYR A 234 1.22 -10.21 -16.00
CA TYR A 234 -0.11 -10.74 -16.32
C TYR A 234 -0.09 -11.58 -17.61
N ALA A 235 0.66 -11.15 -18.62
CA ALA A 235 0.77 -11.86 -19.89
C ALA A 235 1.46 -13.22 -19.75
N ASP A 236 2.51 -13.33 -18.92
CA ASP A 236 3.25 -14.56 -18.68
C ASP A 236 2.68 -15.43 -17.54
N GLY A 237 1.71 -14.91 -16.79
CA GLY A 237 1.04 -15.61 -15.70
C GLY A 237 1.80 -15.62 -14.36
N SER A 238 2.94 -14.95 -14.25
CA SER A 238 3.74 -14.91 -13.02
C SER A 238 3.01 -14.24 -11.87
N ILE A 239 2.29 -13.14 -12.13
CA ILE A 239 1.46 -12.44 -11.13
C ILE A 239 0.29 -13.33 -10.68
N ALA A 240 -0.38 -14.03 -11.59
CA ALA A 240 -1.46 -14.94 -11.23
C ALA A 240 -0.99 -16.10 -10.35
N LYS A 241 0.18 -16.66 -10.66
CA LYS A 241 0.81 -17.71 -9.85
C LYS A 241 1.20 -17.23 -8.47
N LEU A 242 1.72 -15.99 -8.37
CA LEU A 242 2.06 -15.38 -7.09
C LEU A 242 0.81 -15.14 -6.24
N ALA A 243 -0.26 -14.62 -6.85
CA ALA A 243 -1.55 -14.42 -6.18
C ALA A 243 -2.16 -15.73 -5.66
N ASP A 244 -1.99 -16.83 -6.38
CA ASP A 244 -2.42 -18.15 -5.93
C ASP A 244 -1.64 -18.61 -4.67
N THR A 245 -0.34 -18.31 -4.62
CA THR A 245 0.52 -18.58 -3.46
C THR A 245 -0.03 -17.90 -2.20
N TYR A 246 -0.49 -16.66 -2.31
CA TYR A 246 -1.03 -15.87 -1.21
C TYR A 246 -2.55 -15.92 -1.09
N LYS A 247 -3.24 -16.72 -1.93
CA LYS A 247 -4.69 -16.96 -1.94
C LYS A 247 -5.53 -15.69 -2.18
N ILE A 248 -5.02 -14.78 -2.98
CA ILE A 248 -5.70 -13.52 -3.34
C ILE A 248 -6.07 -13.43 -4.83
N GLN A 249 -6.01 -14.53 -5.56
CA GLN A 249 -6.26 -14.58 -7.00
C GLN A 249 -7.64 -14.04 -7.40
N ALA A 250 -8.63 -14.13 -6.50
CA ALA A 250 -9.98 -13.60 -6.74
C ALA A 250 -10.05 -12.07 -6.70
N ALA A 251 -9.06 -11.42 -6.07
CA ALA A 251 -8.99 -9.98 -5.94
C ALA A 251 -8.23 -9.31 -7.10
N LEU A 252 -7.49 -10.06 -7.92
CA LEU A 252 -6.68 -9.48 -8.99
C LEU A 252 -7.53 -8.71 -10.00
N ILE A 253 -7.04 -7.54 -10.38
CA ILE A 253 -7.51 -6.75 -11.52
C ILE A 253 -6.57 -7.04 -12.69
N ARG A 254 -7.10 -7.62 -13.77
CA ARG A 254 -6.30 -7.88 -14.98
C ARG A 254 -5.97 -6.57 -15.69
N GLN A 255 -4.71 -6.47 -16.14
CA GLN A 255 -4.24 -5.35 -16.96
C GLN A 255 -4.57 -5.59 -18.43
#